data_0b173c3b8b284d4653f9459785a35569
#
_entry.id   0b173c3b8b284d4653f9459785a35569
#
_cell.length_a   1.000
_cell.length_b   1.000
_cell.length_c   1.000
_cell.angle_alpha   90.00
_cell.angle_beta   90.00
_cell.angle_gamma   90.00
#
_symmetry.space_group_name_H-M   'P 1'
#
loop_
_entity.id
_entity.type
_entity.pdbx_description
1 polymer ?
#
loop_
_entity_poly.entity_id
_entity_poly.type
_entity_poly.pdbx_seq_one_letter_code
_entity_poly.pdbx_strand_id
1 'polypeptide(L)'
;MKMTDKLFRAIMRNLHAYVLLINRDFTVFYTNYYDITGAVKPAETGRVGDILRCNNALSAAGGCGTHDLCEHCPVRNAIENAFVVRKNFTDLAAILNLRDSEGRTTECNAYVSGEYMEIEDRDCMVITVHDITRLKQVEAELKLAREKAENADRSKSV
;
A
#
# COMPACT_ATOMS: atom_id res chain seq x y z
N MET A 1 25.48 -2.34 16.27
CA MET A 1 24.16 -1.72 15.96
C MET A 1 23.74 -0.89 17.15
N LYS A 2 23.43 0.38 16.93
CA LYS A 2 22.96 1.28 17.98
C LYS A 2 21.58 0.82 18.48
N MET A 3 21.28 1.10 19.76
CA MET A 3 19.98 0.77 20.36
C MET A 3 18.80 1.35 19.55
N THR A 4 18.97 2.57 19.03
CA THR A 4 17.96 3.25 18.20
C THR A 4 17.65 2.48 16.93
N ASP A 5 18.65 1.93 16.24
CA ASP A 5 18.46 1.15 15.03
C ASP A 5 17.73 -0.17 15.31
N LYS A 6 18.08 -0.80 16.41
CA LYS A 6 17.45 -2.05 16.86
C LYS A 6 15.98 -1.82 17.20
N LEU A 7 15.68 -0.74 17.90
CA LEU A 7 14.32 -0.35 18.26
C LEU A 7 13.49 -0.01 17.01
N PHE A 8 14.05 0.77 16.10
CA PHE A 8 13.43 1.13 14.84
C PHE A 8 13.02 -0.12 14.04
N ARG A 9 13.95 -1.05 13.86
CA ARG A 9 13.67 -2.30 13.15
C ARG A 9 12.61 -3.15 13.84
N ALA A 10 12.61 -3.20 15.16
CA ALA A 10 11.59 -3.93 15.92
C ALA A 10 10.21 -3.32 15.72
N ILE A 11 10.10 -2.00 15.75
CA ILE A 11 8.85 -1.29 15.48
C ILE A 11 8.35 -1.60 14.07
N MET A 12 9.22 -1.48 13.08
CA MET A 12 8.86 -1.69 11.68
C MET A 12 8.39 -3.11 11.38
N ARG A 13 8.98 -4.12 12.03
CA ARG A 13 8.55 -5.52 11.87
C ARG A 13 7.18 -5.81 12.50
N ASN A 14 6.77 -5.02 13.49
CA ASN A 14 5.53 -5.23 14.24
C ASN A 14 4.38 -4.34 13.77
N LEU A 15 4.60 -3.51 12.78
CA LEU A 15 3.53 -2.70 12.18
C LEU A 15 2.62 -3.59 11.32
N HIS A 16 1.32 -3.28 11.35
CA HIS A 16 0.33 -3.93 10.49
C HIS A 16 0.11 -3.15 9.19
N ALA A 17 1.15 -2.54 8.68
CA ALA A 17 1.14 -1.77 7.46
C ALA A 17 2.50 -1.90 6.76
N TYR A 18 2.50 -1.82 5.44
CA TYR A 18 3.74 -1.71 4.68
C TYR A 18 4.19 -0.26 4.69
N VAL A 19 5.44 -0.06 5.04
CA VAL A 19 6.09 1.27 5.00
C VAL A 19 7.17 1.24 3.93
N LEU A 20 7.17 2.26 3.07
CA LEU A 20 8.15 2.42 2.01
C LEU A 20 8.70 3.84 2.07
N LEU A 21 10.00 3.97 2.21
CA LEU A 21 10.69 5.25 2.11
C LEU A 21 11.19 5.41 0.68
N ILE A 22 10.71 6.44 -0.01
CA ILE A 22 10.95 6.59 -1.44
C ILE A 22 11.64 7.90 -1.78
N ASN A 23 12.41 7.87 -2.86
CA ASN A 23 12.94 9.03 -3.52
C ASN A 23 11.89 9.61 -4.49
N ARG A 24 12.18 10.80 -5.05
CA ARG A 24 11.29 11.47 -5.99
C ARG A 24 11.02 10.66 -7.27
N ASP A 25 11.93 9.79 -7.66
CA ASP A 25 11.77 8.89 -8.80
C ASP A 25 11.03 7.59 -8.47
N PHE A 26 10.44 7.49 -7.28
CA PHE A 26 9.70 6.35 -6.75
C PHE A 26 10.56 5.15 -6.33
N THR A 27 11.87 5.24 -6.46
CA THR A 27 12.74 4.17 -5.98
C THR A 27 12.68 4.09 -4.46
N VAL A 28 12.60 2.87 -3.95
CA VAL A 28 12.46 2.60 -2.52
C VAL A 28 13.84 2.36 -1.93
N PHE A 29 14.23 3.14 -0.94
CA PHE A 29 15.50 2.96 -0.26
C PHE A 29 15.37 2.30 1.11
N TYR A 30 14.16 2.17 1.64
CA TYR A 30 13.86 1.39 2.84
C TYR A 30 12.41 0.91 2.81
N THR A 31 12.18 -0.32 3.28
CA THR A 31 10.84 -0.87 3.45
C THR A 31 10.84 -2.00 4.47
N ASN A 32 9.71 -2.16 5.17
CA ASN A 32 9.48 -3.31 6.04
C ASN A 32 8.77 -4.48 5.33
N TYR A 33 8.51 -4.33 4.02
CA TYR A 33 7.75 -5.31 3.24
C TYR A 33 8.29 -6.73 3.37
N TYR A 34 9.60 -6.90 3.23
CA TYR A 34 10.24 -8.23 3.27
C TYR A 34 10.27 -8.81 4.69
N ASP A 35 10.35 -7.98 5.71
CA ASP A 35 10.27 -8.42 7.10
C ASP A 35 8.89 -8.93 7.47
N ILE A 36 7.83 -8.29 6.94
CA ILE A 36 6.44 -8.66 7.22
C ILE A 36 6.02 -9.86 6.39
N THR A 37 6.35 -9.89 5.10
CA THR A 37 5.88 -10.95 4.17
C THR A 37 6.75 -12.19 4.17
N GLY A 38 8.00 -12.08 4.63
CA GLY A 38 8.98 -13.17 4.51
C GLY A 38 9.49 -13.40 3.09
N ALA A 39 9.12 -12.53 2.14
CA ALA A 39 9.58 -12.65 0.77
C ALA A 39 11.10 -12.38 0.67
N VAL A 40 11.74 -12.96 -0.32
CA VAL A 40 13.17 -12.77 -0.56
C VAL A 40 13.41 -11.38 -1.14
N LYS A 41 14.27 -10.60 -0.48
CA LYS A 41 14.64 -9.28 -0.95
C LYS A 41 15.50 -9.40 -2.22
N PRO A 42 15.11 -8.75 -3.34
CA PRO A 42 15.91 -8.78 -4.54
C PRO A 42 17.21 -7.97 -4.37
N ALA A 43 18.21 -8.27 -5.19
CA ALA A 43 19.52 -7.59 -5.17
C ALA A 43 19.41 -6.13 -5.57
N GLU A 44 18.49 -5.81 -6.50
CA GLU A 44 18.27 -4.45 -6.97
C GLU A 44 17.04 -3.84 -6.30
N THR A 45 17.12 -2.54 -6.00
CA THR A 45 16.00 -1.78 -5.46
C THR A 45 14.99 -1.50 -6.56
N GLY A 46 13.70 -1.69 -6.25
CA GLY A 46 12.61 -1.38 -7.14
C GLY A 46 11.89 -0.10 -6.76
N ARG A 47 10.90 0.25 -7.56
CA ARG A 47 9.91 1.29 -7.25
C ARG A 47 8.77 0.69 -6.43
N VAL A 48 7.88 1.54 -5.98
CA VAL A 48 6.77 1.16 -5.09
C VAL A 48 5.98 -0.05 -5.63
N GLY A 49 5.52 0.03 -6.87
CA GLY A 49 4.73 -1.06 -7.47
C GLY A 49 5.51 -2.34 -7.69
N ASP A 50 6.80 -2.25 -7.92
CA ASP A 50 7.65 -3.43 -8.08
C ASP A 50 7.74 -4.22 -6.77
N ILE A 51 7.90 -3.52 -5.65
CA ILE A 51 8.00 -4.13 -4.33
C ILE A 51 6.66 -4.72 -3.89
N LEU A 52 5.58 -3.97 -4.06
CA LEU A 52 4.23 -4.43 -3.71
C LEU A 52 3.69 -5.48 -4.68
N ARG A 53 4.41 -5.79 -5.76
CA ARG A 53 4.04 -6.75 -6.80
C ARG A 53 2.75 -6.35 -7.54
N CYS A 54 2.66 -5.07 -7.88
CA CYS A 54 1.58 -4.55 -8.70
C CYS A 54 1.54 -5.29 -10.05
N ASN A 55 0.37 -5.78 -10.45
CA ASN A 55 0.20 -6.53 -11.69
C ASN A 55 0.69 -5.76 -12.91
N ASN A 56 0.41 -4.47 -12.98
CA ASN A 56 0.86 -3.62 -14.07
C ASN A 56 2.39 -3.46 -14.09
N ALA A 57 2.99 -3.29 -12.92
CA ALA A 57 4.45 -3.18 -12.79
C ALA A 57 5.16 -4.46 -13.24
N LEU A 58 4.64 -5.62 -12.84
CA LEU A 58 5.22 -6.92 -13.21
C LEU A 58 4.96 -7.30 -14.67
N SER A 59 3.92 -6.74 -15.29
CA SER A 59 3.59 -7.00 -16.70
C SER A 59 4.37 -6.10 -17.67
N ALA A 60 4.96 -5.02 -17.18
CA ALA A 60 5.73 -4.08 -18.01
C ALA A 60 7.23 -4.33 -17.85
N ALA A 61 7.96 -4.31 -18.95
CA ALA A 61 9.39 -4.56 -18.95
C ALA A 61 10.19 -3.56 -18.11
N GLY A 62 9.73 -2.32 -18.04
CA GLY A 62 10.37 -1.25 -17.25
C GLY A 62 9.93 -1.17 -15.81
N GLY A 63 8.97 -1.99 -15.37
CA GLY A 63 8.46 -2.02 -14.02
C GLY A 63 7.43 -0.93 -13.71
N CYS A 64 7.35 -0.56 -12.44
CA CYS A 64 6.39 0.44 -11.95
C CYS A 64 6.52 1.76 -12.70
N GLY A 65 5.39 2.26 -13.19
CA GLY A 65 5.32 3.54 -13.91
C GLY A 65 5.48 3.43 -15.42
N THR A 66 5.78 2.26 -15.96
CA THR A 66 6.03 2.06 -17.39
C THR A 66 4.91 1.35 -18.14
N HIS A 67 3.89 0.88 -17.43
CA HIS A 67 2.69 0.30 -18.05
C HIS A 67 1.74 1.42 -18.51
N ASP A 68 0.98 1.17 -19.58
CA ASP A 68 0.04 2.15 -20.13
C ASP A 68 -0.99 2.62 -19.10
N LEU A 69 -1.40 1.75 -18.19
CA LEU A 69 -2.38 2.08 -17.14
C LEU A 69 -1.79 2.86 -15.97
N CYS A 70 -0.46 3.01 -15.90
CA CYS A 70 0.19 3.71 -14.78
C CYS A 70 -0.14 5.21 -14.75
N GLU A 71 -0.46 5.82 -15.88
CA GLU A 71 -0.90 7.23 -15.92
C GLU A 71 -2.22 7.46 -15.18
N HIS A 72 -3.04 6.41 -15.03
CA HIS A 72 -4.31 6.44 -14.31
C HIS A 72 -4.22 5.84 -12.90
N CYS A 73 -3.02 5.48 -12.45
CA CYS A 73 -2.82 4.91 -11.11
C CYS A 73 -3.08 5.98 -10.04
N PRO A 74 -4.08 5.80 -9.18
CA PRO A 74 -4.39 6.82 -8.17
C PRO A 74 -3.27 7.02 -7.15
N VAL A 75 -2.56 5.96 -6.81
CA VAL A 75 -1.42 6.02 -5.88
C VAL A 75 -0.27 6.80 -6.50
N ARG A 76 0.09 6.47 -7.74
CA ARG A 76 1.15 7.19 -8.44
C ARG A 76 0.83 8.68 -8.58
N ASN A 77 -0.39 9.00 -8.98
CA ASN A 77 -0.81 10.38 -9.15
C ASN A 77 -0.81 11.16 -7.83
N ALA A 78 -1.22 10.54 -6.73
CA ALA A 78 -1.17 11.15 -5.41
C ALA A 78 0.28 11.42 -4.96
N ILE A 79 1.17 10.48 -5.18
CA ILE A 79 2.59 10.62 -4.84
C ILE A 79 3.24 11.74 -5.65
N GLU A 80 3.03 11.76 -6.96
CA GLU A 80 3.56 12.80 -7.84
C GLU A 80 3.07 14.19 -7.43
N ASN A 81 1.77 14.32 -7.18
CA ASN A 81 1.18 15.58 -6.73
C ASN A 81 1.76 16.02 -5.39
N ALA A 82 1.90 15.11 -4.44
CA ALA A 82 2.46 15.40 -3.12
C ALA A 82 3.90 15.92 -3.21
N PHE A 83 4.71 15.36 -4.09
CA PHE A 83 6.07 15.88 -4.34
C PHE A 83 6.06 17.29 -4.95
N VAL A 84 5.15 17.53 -5.89
CA VAL A 84 5.07 18.84 -6.57
C VAL A 84 4.64 19.94 -5.60
N VAL A 85 3.56 19.68 -4.82
CA VAL A 85 3.01 20.70 -3.90
C VAL A 85 3.65 20.67 -2.52
N ARG A 86 4.52 19.71 -2.25
CA ARG A 86 5.20 19.48 -0.96
C ARG A 86 4.21 19.36 0.20
N LYS A 87 3.20 18.55 0.01
CA LYS A 87 2.15 18.30 1.01
C LYS A 87 1.93 16.81 1.20
N ASN A 88 1.44 16.47 2.38
CA ASN A 88 1.06 15.10 2.71
C ASN A 88 -0.30 14.76 2.11
N PHE A 89 -0.56 13.47 1.92
CA PHE A 89 -1.90 12.95 1.68
C PHE A 89 -2.17 11.80 2.65
N THR A 90 -3.42 11.63 3.05
CA THR A 90 -3.80 10.67 4.08
C THR A 90 -4.99 9.85 3.63
N ASP A 91 -4.96 8.55 3.92
CA ASP A 91 -6.06 7.61 3.71
C ASP A 91 -6.68 7.65 2.32
N LEU A 92 -5.84 7.68 1.30
CA LEU A 92 -6.29 7.52 -0.08
C LEU A 92 -6.80 6.08 -0.24
N ALA A 93 -8.09 5.92 -0.51
CA ALA A 93 -8.66 4.61 -0.79
C ALA A 93 -8.26 4.17 -2.19
N ALA A 94 -7.65 3.00 -2.30
CA ALA A 94 -7.21 2.46 -3.57
C ALA A 94 -7.46 0.95 -3.63
N ILE A 95 -7.76 0.45 -4.82
CA ILE A 95 -7.81 -0.98 -5.09
C ILE A 95 -6.54 -1.32 -5.86
N LEU A 96 -5.69 -2.14 -5.25
CA LEU A 96 -4.42 -2.56 -5.82
C LEU A 96 -4.56 -3.99 -6.32
N ASN A 97 -4.22 -4.22 -7.58
CA ASN A 97 -4.16 -5.56 -8.15
C ASN A 97 -2.74 -6.08 -8.00
N LEU A 98 -2.54 -6.98 -7.05
CA LEU A 98 -1.23 -7.49 -6.67
C LEU A 98 -1.09 -8.95 -7.03
N ARG A 99 0.10 -9.36 -7.45
CA ARG A 99 0.41 -10.78 -7.69
C ARG A 99 0.94 -11.44 -6.42
N ASP A 100 0.41 -12.61 -6.13
CA ASP A 100 0.92 -13.45 -5.06
C ASP A 100 2.17 -14.25 -5.51
N SER A 101 2.71 -15.07 -4.61
CA SER A 101 3.89 -15.91 -4.88
C SER A 101 3.64 -16.98 -5.95
N GLU A 102 2.38 -17.31 -6.23
CA GLU A 102 1.99 -18.30 -7.24
C GLU A 102 1.62 -17.66 -8.58
N GLY A 103 1.81 -16.34 -8.70
CA GLY A 103 1.54 -15.59 -9.92
C GLY A 103 0.07 -15.23 -10.14
N ARG A 104 -0.80 -15.47 -9.16
CA ARG A 104 -2.22 -15.10 -9.24
C ARG A 104 -2.39 -13.64 -8.84
N THR A 105 -3.28 -12.94 -9.56
CA THR A 105 -3.62 -11.55 -9.25
C THR A 105 -4.79 -11.52 -8.28
N THR A 106 -4.62 -10.79 -7.18
CA THR A 106 -5.66 -10.58 -6.17
C THR A 106 -5.91 -9.09 -5.99
N GLU A 107 -7.17 -8.73 -5.72
CA GLU A 107 -7.52 -7.36 -5.36
C GLU A 107 -7.20 -7.12 -3.89
N CYS A 108 -6.45 -6.05 -3.64
CA CYS A 108 -6.16 -5.57 -2.29
C CYS A 108 -6.83 -4.22 -2.11
N ASN A 109 -7.78 -4.14 -1.18
CA ASN A 109 -8.32 -2.86 -0.76
C ASN A 109 -7.35 -2.23 0.23
N ALA A 110 -6.91 -1.02 -0.05
CA ALA A 110 -5.89 -0.37 0.75
C ALA A 110 -6.21 1.09 1.04
N TYR A 111 -5.76 1.57 2.20
CA TYR A 111 -5.57 2.99 2.46
C TYR A 111 -4.09 3.30 2.31
N VAL A 112 -3.79 4.28 1.47
CA VAL A 112 -2.42 4.72 1.21
C VAL A 112 -2.26 6.15 1.72
N SER A 113 -1.20 6.38 2.48
CA SER A 113 -0.84 7.71 2.97
C SER A 113 0.59 8.03 2.56
N GLY A 114 0.86 9.31 2.32
CA GLY A 114 2.19 9.79 2.00
C GLY A 114 2.55 11.01 2.81
N GLU A 115 3.69 10.97 3.47
CA GLU A 115 4.24 12.11 4.19
C GLU A 115 5.49 12.61 3.46
N TYR A 116 5.38 13.82 2.92
CA TYR A 116 6.52 14.49 2.28
C TYR A 116 7.53 14.96 3.32
N MET A 117 8.80 14.75 3.03
CA MET A 117 9.88 15.30 3.85
C MET A 117 11.12 15.58 3.01
N GLU A 118 11.90 16.53 3.48
CA GLU A 118 13.18 16.86 2.90
C GLU A 118 14.28 16.44 3.88
N ILE A 119 15.16 15.56 3.42
CA ILE A 119 16.28 15.05 4.21
C ILE A 119 17.56 15.36 3.45
N GLU A 120 18.46 16.15 4.08
CA GLU A 120 19.74 16.52 3.47
C GLU A 120 19.60 17.06 2.02
N ASP A 121 18.68 18.02 1.83
CA ASP A 121 18.35 18.63 0.54
C ASP A 121 17.79 17.69 -0.52
N ARG A 122 17.30 16.52 -0.09
CA ARG A 122 16.66 15.55 -0.97
C ARG A 122 15.19 15.39 -0.63
N ASP A 123 14.35 15.42 -1.67
CA ASP A 123 12.93 15.15 -1.53
C ASP A 123 12.70 13.65 -1.30
N CYS A 124 12.04 13.33 -0.22
CA CYS A 124 11.68 11.96 0.15
C CYS A 124 10.22 11.90 0.56
N MET A 125 9.68 10.69 0.59
CA MET A 125 8.32 10.47 1.07
C MET A 125 8.25 9.16 1.85
N VAL A 126 7.52 9.20 2.96
CA VAL A 126 7.14 7.99 3.69
C VAL A 126 5.78 7.57 3.19
N ILE A 127 5.72 6.43 2.53
CA ILE A 127 4.46 5.85 2.06
C ILE A 127 4.06 4.75 3.04
N THR A 128 2.80 4.79 3.49
CA THR A 128 2.20 3.73 4.29
C THR A 128 1.05 3.10 3.52
N VAL A 129 1.03 1.78 3.46
CA VAL A 129 -0.02 1.02 2.79
C VAL A 129 -0.68 0.10 3.81
N HIS A 130 -1.93 0.39 4.14
CA HIS A 130 -2.77 -0.45 5.01
C HIS A 130 -3.66 -1.32 4.16
N ASP A 131 -3.47 -2.63 4.24
CA ASP A 131 -4.38 -3.59 3.60
C ASP A 131 -5.65 -3.69 4.46
N ILE A 132 -6.76 -3.21 3.92
CA ILE A 132 -8.06 -3.22 4.59
C ILE A 132 -9.03 -4.23 3.96
N THR A 133 -8.51 -5.18 3.19
CA THR A 133 -9.36 -6.18 2.48
C THR A 133 -10.22 -6.95 3.47
N ARG A 134 -9.64 -7.47 4.54
CA ARG A 134 -10.38 -8.19 5.58
C ARG A 134 -11.41 -7.31 6.28
N LEU A 135 -11.03 -6.06 6.59
CA LEU A 135 -11.95 -5.10 7.21
C LEU A 135 -13.17 -4.84 6.33
N LYS A 136 -12.96 -4.66 5.02
CA LYS A 136 -14.05 -4.49 4.06
C LYS A 136 -14.96 -5.71 3.98
N GLN A 137 -14.40 -6.91 4.04
CA GLN A 137 -15.18 -8.15 4.06
C GLN A 137 -16.04 -8.25 5.32
N VAL A 138 -15.48 -7.95 6.49
CA VAL A 138 -16.21 -7.96 7.77
C VAL A 138 -17.33 -6.91 7.76
N GLU A 139 -17.07 -5.71 7.26
CA GLU A 139 -18.09 -4.67 7.12
C GLU A 139 -19.24 -5.14 6.23
N ALA A 140 -18.94 -5.77 5.10
CA ALA A 140 -19.96 -6.31 4.18
C ALA A 140 -20.80 -7.40 4.83
N GLU A 141 -20.18 -8.32 5.58
CA GLU A 141 -20.87 -9.38 6.32
C GLU A 141 -21.77 -8.81 7.40
N LEU A 142 -21.30 -7.83 8.17
CA LEU A 142 -22.09 -7.15 9.21
C LEU A 142 -23.28 -6.43 8.61
N LYS A 143 -23.09 -5.72 7.51
CA LYS A 143 -24.16 -5.03 6.81
C LYS A 143 -25.25 -6.00 6.34
N LEU A 144 -24.83 -7.13 5.75
CA LEU A 144 -25.75 -8.16 5.27
C LEU A 144 -26.52 -8.80 6.44
N ALA A 145 -25.86 -9.11 7.53
CA ALA A 145 -26.48 -9.67 8.74
C ALA A 145 -27.48 -8.69 9.35
N ARG A 146 -27.14 -7.39 9.39
CA ARG A 146 -28.03 -6.32 9.88
C ARG A 146 -29.27 -6.18 9.00
N GLU A 147 -29.12 -6.19 7.69
CA GLU A 147 -30.23 -6.12 6.75
C GLU A 147 -31.17 -7.33 6.89
N LYS A 148 -30.64 -8.54 7.07
CA LYS A 148 -31.43 -9.75 7.31
C LYS A 148 -32.20 -9.66 8.63
N ALA A 149 -31.59 -9.18 9.69
CA ALA A 149 -32.24 -8.99 10.98
C ALA A 149 -33.38 -7.95 10.89
N GLU A 150 -33.16 -6.83 10.23
CA GLU A 150 -34.17 -5.80 9.99
C GLU A 150 -35.36 -6.33 9.19
N ASN A 151 -35.08 -7.10 8.13
CA ASN A 151 -36.14 -7.73 7.32
C ASN A 151 -36.94 -8.78 8.08
N ALA A 152 -36.28 -9.57 8.93
CA ALA A 152 -36.96 -10.54 9.81
C ALA A 152 -37.91 -9.84 10.81
N ASP A 153 -37.49 -8.74 11.41
CA ASP A 153 -38.29 -7.94 12.33
C ASP A 153 -39.50 -7.32 11.61
N ARG A 154 -39.33 -6.82 10.39
CA ARG A 154 -40.44 -6.31 9.59
C ARG A 154 -41.48 -7.38 9.28
N SER A 155 -41.00 -8.61 8.96
CA SER A 155 -41.91 -9.77 8.71
C SER A 155 -42.69 -10.16 9.95
N LYS A 156 -42.13 -10.02 11.15
CA LYS A 156 -42.77 -10.37 12.40
C LYS A 156 -43.80 -9.31 12.89
N SER A 157 -43.67 -8.07 12.45
CA SER A 157 -44.50 -6.97 12.89
C SER A 157 -45.81 -6.79 12.08
N VAL A 158 -46.07 -7.68 11.16
CA VAL A 158 -47.29 -7.67 10.34
C VAL A 158 -48.44 -8.47 10.99
#